data_dc45481276618f44970e39898add67b8
#
_entry.id   dc45481276618f44970e39898add67b8
#
_cell.length_a   1.000
_cell.length_b   1.000
_cell.length_c   1.000
_cell.angle_alpha   90.00
_cell.angle_beta   90.00
_cell.angle_gamma   90.00
#
_symmetry.space_group_name_H-M   'P 1'
#
loop_
_entity.id
_entity.type
_entity.pdbx_description
1 polymer ?
#
loop_
_entity_poly.entity_id
_entity_poly.type
_entity_poly.pdbx_seq_one_letter_code
_entity_poly.pdbx_strand_id
1 'polypeptide(L)'
;MQFSTPSSARTINRLRVLNLLAREGEFSRADIARRLTLNKPSTSEIVEQLLQEGLVEEKGKAKTANGRRPTTLALQQGSRLVLGVELGSKNTCFTLSDLLGNVLRFERIPTPIKPDAQEHGLTIIKTCLKMRRITKTPIAGITVATSAQISNDSLSILRHDHWPWENVPLAKAISEYTQTPAILVHSMRAMVEAEQWFAGEDQKSFLYVNWGEHISGALVQDNTIVGEKSRFGHLPVRQTGLCRCGGIGCLETVAAGWALSERFAGTSVKDLAQSQDPKVVQALQEAAEAMGIALTSASAITGCNKIILGGGVSNLPDHYISLLQQYYQQHTHHSLANIPVVRSQLKDRSTVLGSVAVALDRWVFQRRMLQTMQGL
;
A
#
# COMPACT_ATOMS: atom_id res chain seq x y z
N MET A 1 -31.08 -7.16 -7.76
CA MET A 1 -30.69 -8.19 -6.76
C MET A 1 -30.24 -9.43 -7.53
N GLN A 2 -28.93 -9.68 -7.64
CA GLN A 2 -28.44 -10.98 -8.09
C GLN A 2 -28.49 -11.92 -6.89
N PHE A 3 -29.34 -12.92 -6.93
CA PHE A 3 -29.37 -13.96 -5.93
C PHE A 3 -28.04 -14.71 -5.94
N SER A 4 -27.33 -14.75 -4.79
CA SER A 4 -26.09 -15.52 -4.69
C SER A 4 -26.40 -17.01 -4.91
N THR A 5 -25.72 -17.61 -5.88
CA THR A 5 -25.80 -19.07 -6.03
C THR A 5 -25.13 -19.74 -4.83
N PRO A 6 -25.50 -20.99 -4.45
CA PRO A 6 -24.86 -21.70 -3.35
C PRO A 6 -23.33 -21.77 -3.47
N SER A 7 -22.80 -21.84 -4.69
CA SER A 7 -21.34 -21.81 -4.95
C SER A 7 -20.72 -20.44 -4.66
N SER A 8 -21.39 -19.35 -4.96
CA SER A 8 -20.90 -18.00 -4.65
C SER A 8 -20.91 -17.72 -3.14
N ALA A 9 -21.98 -18.16 -2.44
CA ALA A 9 -22.06 -18.04 -0.97
C ALA A 9 -20.93 -18.84 -0.27
N ARG A 10 -20.61 -20.03 -0.75
CA ARG A 10 -19.51 -20.85 -0.22
C ARG A 10 -18.15 -20.17 -0.43
N THR A 11 -17.91 -19.63 -1.62
CA THR A 11 -16.68 -18.87 -1.92
C THR A 11 -16.52 -17.65 -1.01
N ILE A 12 -17.59 -16.87 -0.84
CA ILE A 12 -17.62 -15.72 0.07
C ILE A 12 -17.29 -16.14 1.50
N ASN A 13 -17.93 -17.16 2.03
CA ASN A 13 -17.72 -17.63 3.40
C ASN A 13 -16.31 -18.20 3.60
N ARG A 14 -15.75 -18.89 2.60
CA ARG A 14 -14.36 -19.34 2.60
C ARG A 14 -13.38 -18.15 2.74
N LEU A 15 -13.58 -17.09 1.95
CA LEU A 15 -12.77 -15.87 2.05
C LEU A 15 -12.95 -15.17 3.39
N ARG A 16 -14.18 -15.13 3.95
CA ARG A 16 -14.43 -14.57 5.28
C ARG A 16 -13.66 -15.32 6.37
N VAL A 17 -13.60 -16.64 6.31
CA VAL A 17 -12.81 -17.46 7.25
C VAL A 17 -11.32 -17.16 7.13
N LEU A 18 -10.76 -17.11 5.90
CA LEU A 18 -9.36 -16.77 5.68
C LEU A 18 -9.02 -15.37 6.20
N ASN A 19 -9.87 -14.38 5.91
CA ASN A 19 -9.66 -13.01 6.37
C ASN A 19 -9.76 -12.88 7.90
N LEU A 20 -10.66 -13.62 8.55
CA LEU A 20 -10.76 -13.67 10.00
C LEU A 20 -9.45 -14.18 10.63
N LEU A 21 -8.95 -15.33 10.14
CA LEU A 21 -7.70 -15.92 10.63
C LEU A 21 -6.47 -15.03 10.34
N ALA A 22 -6.46 -14.32 9.22
CA ALA A 22 -5.37 -13.40 8.88
C ALA A 22 -5.30 -12.19 9.82
N ARG A 23 -6.46 -11.67 10.24
CA ARG A 23 -6.56 -10.43 11.01
C ARG A 23 -6.53 -10.64 12.51
N GLU A 24 -7.22 -11.67 12.97
CA GLU A 24 -7.52 -11.84 14.39
C GLU A 24 -6.80 -13.06 14.99
N GLY A 25 -6.08 -13.85 14.16
CA GLY A 25 -5.24 -14.96 14.63
C GLY A 25 -5.97 -16.28 14.73
N GLU A 26 -5.84 -16.98 15.88
CA GLU A 26 -6.28 -18.36 16.06
C GLU A 26 -7.72 -18.48 16.58
N PHE A 27 -8.51 -19.36 15.96
CA PHE A 27 -9.89 -19.63 16.36
C PHE A 27 -10.23 -21.11 16.31
N SER A 28 -11.13 -21.58 17.18
CA SER A 28 -11.75 -22.89 17.00
C SER A 28 -12.83 -22.84 15.91
N ARG A 29 -13.22 -24.01 15.37
CA ARG A 29 -14.34 -24.12 14.41
C ARG A 29 -15.63 -23.48 14.96
N ALA A 30 -15.89 -23.64 16.28
CA ALA A 30 -17.06 -23.07 16.94
C ALA A 30 -16.98 -21.55 17.04
N ASP A 31 -15.80 -20.98 17.29
CA ASP A 31 -15.59 -19.54 17.33
C ASP A 31 -15.74 -18.89 15.95
N ILE A 32 -15.19 -19.55 14.93
CA ILE A 32 -15.36 -19.12 13.53
C ILE A 32 -16.84 -19.08 13.15
N ALA A 33 -17.59 -20.18 13.46
CA ALA A 33 -19.02 -20.24 13.19
C ALA A 33 -19.79 -19.11 13.86
N ARG A 34 -19.50 -18.84 15.15
CA ARG A 34 -20.13 -17.77 15.93
C ARG A 34 -19.77 -16.39 15.41
N ARG A 35 -18.48 -16.13 15.16
CA ARG A 35 -17.96 -14.83 14.74
C ARG A 35 -18.46 -14.40 13.35
N LEU A 36 -18.59 -15.37 12.46
CA LEU A 36 -19.04 -15.13 11.08
C LEU A 36 -20.52 -15.41 10.84
N THR A 37 -21.26 -15.79 11.90
CA THR A 37 -22.68 -16.16 11.86
C THR A 37 -22.94 -17.26 10.81
N LEU A 38 -22.09 -18.30 10.84
CA LEU A 38 -22.20 -19.46 9.97
C LEU A 38 -22.77 -20.66 10.74
N ASN A 39 -23.47 -21.56 10.03
CA ASN A 39 -23.86 -22.83 10.64
C ASN A 39 -22.65 -23.78 10.80
N LYS A 40 -22.71 -24.68 11.76
CA LYS A 40 -21.61 -25.61 12.08
C LYS A 40 -21.21 -26.52 10.92
N PRO A 41 -22.13 -27.16 10.16
CA PRO A 41 -21.79 -27.98 9.02
C PRO A 41 -21.00 -27.22 7.96
N SER A 42 -21.49 -26.06 7.49
CA SER A 42 -20.81 -25.24 6.49
C SER A 42 -19.42 -24.77 6.97
N THR A 43 -19.30 -24.41 8.26
CA THR A 43 -17.99 -24.03 8.82
C THR A 43 -17.02 -25.22 8.78
N SER A 44 -17.48 -26.42 9.12
CA SER A 44 -16.64 -27.62 9.10
C SER A 44 -16.16 -27.97 7.70
N GLU A 45 -17.06 -27.90 6.70
CA GLU A 45 -16.69 -28.13 5.29
C GLU A 45 -15.67 -27.11 4.75
N ILE A 46 -15.88 -25.81 5.06
CA ILE A 46 -14.95 -24.75 4.66
C ILE A 46 -13.58 -24.96 5.31
N VAL A 47 -13.55 -25.24 6.59
CA VAL A 47 -12.28 -25.47 7.32
C VAL A 47 -11.57 -26.70 6.77
N GLU A 48 -12.29 -27.80 6.51
CA GLU A 48 -11.70 -29.00 5.94
C GLU A 48 -11.07 -28.73 4.57
N GLN A 49 -11.77 -27.99 3.71
CA GLN A 49 -11.22 -27.56 2.42
C GLN A 49 -9.94 -26.74 2.59
N LEU A 50 -9.91 -25.77 3.52
CA LEU A 50 -8.75 -24.92 3.77
C LEU A 50 -7.55 -25.71 4.35
N LEU A 51 -7.81 -26.74 5.16
CA LEU A 51 -6.79 -27.68 5.64
C LEU A 51 -6.21 -28.52 4.50
N GLN A 52 -7.07 -29.05 3.60
CA GLN A 52 -6.64 -29.82 2.43
C GLN A 52 -5.82 -28.97 1.44
N GLU A 53 -6.18 -27.69 1.27
CA GLU A 53 -5.42 -26.74 0.47
C GLU A 53 -4.09 -26.32 1.14
N GLY A 54 -3.90 -26.65 2.41
CA GLY A 54 -2.74 -26.26 3.20
C GLY A 54 -2.69 -24.77 3.53
N LEU A 55 -3.81 -24.05 3.48
CA LEU A 55 -3.89 -22.63 3.82
C LEU A 55 -4.12 -22.40 5.31
N VAL A 56 -4.67 -23.40 5.99
CA VAL A 56 -4.95 -23.40 7.43
C VAL A 56 -4.31 -24.64 8.04
N GLU A 57 -3.90 -24.53 9.28
CA GLU A 57 -3.32 -25.63 10.07
C GLU A 57 -3.98 -25.71 11.45
N GLU A 58 -3.93 -26.91 12.07
CA GLU A 58 -4.34 -27.12 13.45
C GLU A 58 -3.16 -26.85 14.40
N LYS A 59 -3.31 -25.87 15.31
CA LYS A 59 -2.24 -25.44 16.26
C LYS A 59 -2.26 -26.17 17.60
N GLY A 60 -3.22 -27.04 17.84
CA GLY A 60 -3.35 -27.77 19.10
C GLY A 60 -4.57 -27.36 19.92
N LYS A 61 -4.58 -27.69 21.20
CA LYS A 61 -5.75 -27.49 22.06
C LYS A 61 -5.68 -26.16 22.79
N ALA A 62 -6.72 -25.32 22.66
CA ALA A 62 -6.84 -24.07 23.39
C ALA A 62 -6.78 -24.29 24.91
N LYS A 63 -6.17 -23.34 25.66
CA LYS A 63 -6.23 -23.31 27.12
C LYS A 63 -7.65 -22.91 27.56
N THR A 64 -8.44 -23.85 28.07
CA THR A 64 -9.77 -23.55 28.68
C THR A 64 -9.78 -23.99 30.11
N ALA A 65 -10.49 -23.25 30.96
CA ALA A 65 -10.58 -23.53 32.40
C ALA A 65 -11.36 -24.82 32.68
N ASN A 66 -12.39 -25.17 31.87
CA ASN A 66 -13.24 -26.34 32.03
C ASN A 66 -13.66 -26.94 30.68
N GLY A 67 -13.59 -28.27 30.51
CA GLY A 67 -14.14 -29.04 29.41
C GLY A 67 -13.12 -29.54 28.38
N ARG A 68 -13.62 -30.25 27.31
CA ARG A 68 -12.79 -30.76 26.20
C ARG A 68 -12.22 -29.57 25.43
N ARG A 69 -10.89 -29.45 25.44
CA ARG A 69 -10.17 -28.38 24.81
C ARG A 69 -10.38 -28.42 23.29
N PRO A 70 -10.96 -27.35 22.68
CA PRO A 70 -11.14 -27.31 21.23
C PRO A 70 -9.79 -27.16 20.52
N THR A 71 -9.68 -27.75 19.35
CA THR A 71 -8.54 -27.52 18.44
C THR A 71 -8.64 -26.12 17.86
N THR A 72 -7.57 -25.33 17.93
CA THR A 72 -7.46 -24.03 17.29
C THR A 72 -6.92 -24.17 15.88
N LEU A 73 -7.34 -23.28 15.02
CA LEU A 73 -6.98 -23.18 13.61
C LEU A 73 -6.27 -21.84 13.40
N ALA A 74 -5.19 -21.86 12.63
CA ALA A 74 -4.45 -20.67 12.23
C ALA A 74 -4.14 -20.71 10.74
N LEU A 75 -3.78 -19.58 10.14
CA LEU A 75 -3.19 -19.57 8.81
C LEU A 75 -1.87 -20.33 8.82
N GLN A 76 -1.66 -21.20 7.84
CA GLN A 76 -0.37 -21.80 7.56
C GLN A 76 0.50 -20.80 6.79
N GLN A 77 1.20 -19.94 7.52
CA GLN A 77 1.89 -18.75 7.03
C GLN A 77 2.75 -18.98 5.80
N GLY A 78 3.54 -20.05 5.81
CA GLY A 78 4.49 -20.39 4.75
C GLY A 78 3.92 -21.25 3.61
N SER A 79 2.61 -21.50 3.56
CA SER A 79 2.00 -22.39 2.56
C SER A 79 1.93 -21.79 1.16
N ARG A 80 1.85 -20.47 1.08
CA ARG A 80 1.90 -19.69 -0.15
C ARG A 80 2.72 -18.43 0.09
N LEU A 81 3.37 -17.93 -0.96
CA LEU A 81 4.10 -16.68 -0.93
C LEU A 81 3.50 -15.72 -1.94
N VAL A 82 3.82 -14.45 -1.79
CA VAL A 82 3.55 -13.41 -2.78
C VAL A 82 4.82 -12.63 -3.06
N LEU A 83 4.96 -12.12 -4.29
CA LEU A 83 6.07 -11.26 -4.67
C LEU A 83 5.55 -9.87 -5.00
N GLY A 84 5.97 -8.89 -4.21
CA GLY A 84 5.76 -7.48 -4.49
C GLY A 84 6.98 -6.88 -5.19
N VAL A 85 6.73 -6.08 -6.21
CA VAL A 85 7.75 -5.28 -6.91
C VAL A 85 7.31 -3.82 -6.86
N GLU A 86 8.24 -2.91 -6.57
CA GLU A 86 8.00 -1.47 -6.64
C GLU A 86 8.97 -0.83 -7.64
N LEU A 87 8.43 -0.17 -8.65
CA LEU A 87 9.19 0.62 -9.61
C LEU A 87 9.35 2.04 -9.08
N GLY A 88 10.36 2.25 -8.24
CA GLY A 88 10.67 3.57 -7.72
C GLY A 88 11.67 4.34 -8.62
N SER A 89 11.68 5.66 -8.51
CA SER A 89 12.53 6.54 -9.33
C SER A 89 14.03 6.36 -9.11
N LYS A 90 14.43 5.96 -7.91
CA LYS A 90 15.85 5.73 -7.55
C LYS A 90 16.20 4.25 -7.44
N ASN A 91 15.24 3.43 -7.07
CA ASN A 91 15.44 1.99 -6.88
C ASN A 91 14.18 1.22 -7.28
N THR A 92 14.37 0.05 -7.86
CA THR A 92 13.33 -0.97 -7.99
C THR A 92 13.52 -1.98 -6.86
N CYS A 93 12.48 -2.20 -6.08
CA CYS A 93 12.50 -3.07 -4.89
C CYS A 93 11.66 -4.32 -5.10
N PHE A 94 12.14 -5.45 -4.60
CA PHE A 94 11.49 -6.76 -4.70
C PHE A 94 11.32 -7.33 -3.29
N THR A 95 10.12 -7.76 -2.95
CA THR A 95 9.76 -8.26 -1.63
C THR A 95 9.02 -9.57 -1.74
N LEU A 96 9.66 -10.66 -1.33
CA LEU A 96 9.02 -11.96 -1.17
C LEU A 96 8.47 -12.07 0.25
N SER A 97 7.19 -12.37 0.36
CA SER A 97 6.48 -12.40 1.63
C SER A 97 5.62 -13.64 1.79
N ASP A 98 5.41 -14.05 3.05
CA ASP A 98 4.41 -15.05 3.43
C ASP A 98 2.98 -14.47 3.49
N LEU A 99 2.00 -15.28 3.90
CA LEU A 99 0.59 -14.90 3.97
C LEU A 99 0.27 -13.83 5.02
N LEU A 100 1.13 -13.60 5.99
CA LEU A 100 0.97 -12.56 7.02
C LEU A 100 1.71 -11.26 6.71
N GLY A 101 2.41 -11.19 5.57
CA GLY A 101 3.19 -10.02 5.21
C GLY A 101 4.60 -10.00 5.82
N ASN A 102 5.04 -11.10 6.44
CA ASN A 102 6.43 -11.20 6.90
C ASN A 102 7.36 -11.25 5.70
N VAL A 103 8.33 -10.34 5.67
CA VAL A 103 9.32 -10.25 4.60
C VAL A 103 10.34 -11.36 4.75
N LEU A 104 10.32 -12.32 3.82
CA LEU A 104 11.24 -13.46 3.79
C LEU A 104 12.52 -13.14 3.01
N ARG A 105 12.36 -12.33 1.96
CA ARG A 105 13.48 -11.85 1.14
C ARG A 105 13.19 -10.46 0.63
N PHE A 106 14.20 -9.61 0.68
CA PHE A 106 14.17 -8.27 0.10
C PHE A 106 15.38 -8.08 -0.80
N GLU A 107 15.17 -7.53 -1.99
CA GLU A 107 16.23 -7.15 -2.92
C GLU A 107 15.95 -5.76 -3.48
N ARG A 108 16.99 -4.97 -3.66
CA ARG A 108 16.92 -3.63 -4.22
C ARG A 108 17.94 -3.53 -5.35
N ILE A 109 17.50 -3.04 -6.49
CA ILE A 109 18.38 -2.70 -7.61
C ILE A 109 18.25 -1.21 -7.93
N PRO A 110 19.33 -0.54 -8.34
CA PRO A 110 19.25 0.85 -8.79
C PRO A 110 18.33 0.97 -10.01
N THR A 111 17.52 2.01 -10.04
CA THR A 111 16.76 2.40 -11.23
C THR A 111 17.55 3.49 -11.96
N PRO A 112 17.91 3.32 -13.23
CA PRO A 112 18.55 4.38 -14.02
C PRO A 112 17.67 5.64 -14.11
N ILE A 113 18.26 6.82 -14.32
CA ILE A 113 17.51 8.09 -14.38
C ILE A 113 16.46 8.06 -15.51
N LYS A 114 16.80 7.50 -16.66
CA LYS A 114 15.89 7.27 -17.80
C LYS A 114 16.07 5.83 -18.26
N PRO A 115 15.47 4.85 -17.53
CA PRO A 115 15.70 3.45 -17.82
C PRO A 115 15.16 3.10 -19.20
N ASP A 116 15.96 2.38 -19.99
CA ASP A 116 15.46 1.75 -21.20
C ASP A 116 14.46 0.66 -20.85
N ALA A 117 13.34 0.60 -21.57
CA ALA A 117 12.24 -0.30 -21.24
C ALA A 117 12.62 -1.77 -21.41
N GLN A 118 13.41 -2.09 -22.42
CA GLN A 118 13.84 -3.47 -22.70
C GLN A 118 14.90 -3.91 -21.70
N GLU A 119 15.95 -3.12 -21.49
CA GLU A 119 17.06 -3.47 -20.61
C GLU A 119 16.62 -3.56 -19.14
N HIS A 120 15.93 -2.51 -18.64
CA HIS A 120 15.46 -2.50 -17.26
C HIS A 120 14.32 -3.49 -17.04
N GLY A 121 13.42 -3.65 -18.01
CA GLY A 121 12.38 -4.68 -18.00
C GLY A 121 12.94 -6.10 -17.89
N LEU A 122 13.97 -6.41 -18.67
CA LEU A 122 14.69 -7.71 -18.56
C LEU A 122 15.35 -7.89 -17.20
N THR A 123 15.91 -6.84 -16.62
CA THR A 123 16.51 -6.89 -15.28
C THR A 123 15.46 -7.18 -14.21
N ILE A 124 14.28 -6.56 -14.31
CA ILE A 124 13.14 -6.83 -13.43
C ILE A 124 12.69 -8.29 -13.56
N ILE A 125 12.50 -8.79 -14.79
CA ILE A 125 12.09 -10.19 -15.05
C ILE A 125 13.12 -11.18 -14.49
N LYS A 126 14.42 -10.95 -14.73
CA LYS A 126 15.50 -11.79 -14.19
C LYS A 126 15.48 -11.84 -12.66
N THR A 127 15.22 -10.70 -12.01
CA THR A 127 15.14 -10.63 -10.55
C THR A 127 13.88 -11.35 -10.02
N CYS A 128 12.74 -11.21 -10.69
CA CYS A 128 11.53 -12.01 -10.36
C CYS A 128 11.78 -13.51 -10.49
N LEU A 129 12.45 -13.94 -11.57
CA LEU A 129 12.85 -15.34 -11.76
C LEU A 129 13.80 -15.83 -10.66
N LYS A 130 14.79 -15.02 -10.26
CA LYS A 130 15.67 -15.31 -9.14
C LYS A 130 14.86 -15.51 -7.85
N MET A 131 13.94 -14.59 -7.52
CA MET A 131 13.07 -14.71 -6.35
C MET A 131 12.17 -15.95 -6.41
N ARG A 132 11.67 -16.32 -7.59
CA ARG A 132 10.87 -17.55 -7.79
C ARG A 132 11.67 -18.82 -7.55
N ARG A 133 12.96 -18.84 -7.93
CA ARG A 133 13.83 -20.03 -7.85
C ARG A 133 14.38 -20.32 -6.45
N ILE A 134 14.45 -19.32 -5.57
CA ILE A 134 15.00 -19.48 -4.21
C ILE A 134 14.03 -20.19 -3.25
N THR A 135 12.78 -20.42 -3.65
CA THR A 135 11.77 -21.09 -2.83
C THR A 135 11.11 -22.24 -3.57
N LYS A 136 10.81 -23.30 -2.81
CA LYS A 136 9.97 -24.41 -3.30
C LYS A 136 8.47 -24.13 -3.05
N THR A 137 8.17 -23.20 -2.15
CA THR A 137 6.79 -22.80 -1.85
C THR A 137 6.19 -22.04 -3.06
N PRO A 138 4.96 -22.37 -3.45
CA PRO A 138 4.31 -21.67 -4.56
C PRO A 138 4.14 -20.18 -4.29
N ILE A 139 4.47 -19.35 -5.29
CA ILE A 139 4.14 -17.92 -5.29
C ILE A 139 2.76 -17.78 -5.93
N ALA A 140 1.78 -17.28 -5.13
CA ALA A 140 0.39 -17.13 -5.57
C ALA A 140 0.23 -16.08 -6.67
N GLY A 141 1.06 -15.04 -6.64
CA GLY A 141 1.04 -13.99 -7.67
C GLY A 141 2.10 -12.91 -7.44
N ILE A 142 2.30 -12.11 -8.46
CA ILE A 142 3.27 -11.01 -8.50
C ILE A 142 2.53 -9.69 -8.73
N THR A 143 2.78 -8.69 -7.90
CA THR A 143 2.22 -7.35 -8.09
C THR A 143 3.35 -6.36 -8.30
N VAL A 144 3.26 -5.56 -9.36
CA VAL A 144 4.22 -4.51 -9.67
C VAL A 144 3.57 -3.14 -9.47
N ALA A 145 4.00 -2.43 -8.43
CA ALA A 145 3.55 -1.07 -8.15
C ALA A 145 4.34 -0.05 -8.97
N THR A 146 3.63 0.88 -9.61
CA THR A 146 4.22 1.92 -10.46
C THR A 146 3.43 3.22 -10.38
N SER A 147 4.07 4.37 -10.62
CA SER A 147 3.42 5.67 -10.80
C SER A 147 2.94 5.91 -12.24
N ALA A 148 3.25 5.00 -13.15
CA ALA A 148 2.87 5.09 -14.57
C ALA A 148 1.36 4.95 -14.80
N GLN A 149 0.91 5.37 -15.97
CA GLN A 149 -0.42 5.03 -16.48
C GLN A 149 -0.42 3.56 -16.90
N ILE A 150 -1.38 2.81 -16.42
CA ILE A 150 -1.50 1.36 -16.69
C ILE A 150 -2.74 1.06 -17.52
N SER A 151 -2.69 -0.03 -18.28
CA SER A 151 -3.81 -0.54 -19.07
C SER A 151 -4.95 -1.04 -18.18
N ASN A 152 -6.17 -1.08 -18.72
CA ASN A 152 -7.35 -1.53 -17.99
C ASN A 152 -7.26 -2.98 -17.51
N ASP A 153 -6.55 -3.83 -18.25
CA ASP A 153 -6.27 -5.23 -17.86
C ASP A 153 -5.15 -5.36 -16.83
N SER A 154 -4.47 -4.24 -16.49
CA SER A 154 -3.34 -4.19 -15.57
C SER A 154 -2.11 -4.98 -16.03
N LEU A 155 -1.92 -5.20 -17.31
CA LEU A 155 -0.80 -5.98 -17.85
C LEU A 155 0.31 -5.13 -18.47
N SER A 156 -0.01 -3.90 -18.91
CA SER A 156 0.91 -3.02 -19.62
C SER A 156 1.02 -1.64 -18.98
N ILE A 157 2.22 -1.07 -18.99
CA ILE A 157 2.45 0.34 -18.77
C ILE A 157 2.11 1.04 -20.09
N LEU A 158 1.09 1.90 -20.08
CA LEU A 158 0.71 2.67 -21.27
C LEU A 158 1.69 3.81 -21.50
N ARG A 159 2.01 4.56 -20.42
CA ARG A 159 2.94 5.68 -20.46
C ARG A 159 3.48 5.95 -19.06
N HIS A 160 4.77 6.26 -18.94
CA HIS A 160 5.39 6.74 -17.71
C HIS A 160 5.75 8.23 -17.84
N ASP A 161 5.38 9.06 -16.85
CA ASP A 161 5.55 10.51 -16.93
C ASP A 161 7.05 10.94 -16.92
N HIS A 162 7.93 10.12 -16.35
CA HIS A 162 9.36 10.45 -16.18
C HIS A 162 10.32 9.53 -16.94
N TRP A 163 9.84 8.41 -17.49
CA TRP A 163 10.65 7.44 -18.22
C TRP A 163 10.20 7.33 -19.68
N PRO A 164 11.08 6.97 -20.61
CA PRO A 164 10.70 6.79 -22.01
C PRO A 164 9.96 5.46 -22.24
N TRP A 165 9.00 5.14 -21.37
CA TRP A 165 8.24 3.89 -21.43
C TRP A 165 6.84 4.16 -21.99
N GLU A 166 6.56 3.55 -23.12
CA GLU A 166 5.26 3.58 -23.78
C GLU A 166 4.87 2.17 -24.22
N ASN A 167 3.64 1.77 -23.91
CA ASN A 167 3.05 0.47 -24.27
C ASN A 167 3.94 -0.73 -23.90
N VAL A 168 4.55 -0.73 -22.70
CA VAL A 168 5.45 -1.79 -22.22
C VAL A 168 4.62 -2.88 -21.51
N PRO A 169 4.55 -4.11 -22.08
CA PRO A 169 3.73 -5.21 -21.52
C PRO A 169 4.46 -5.92 -20.35
N LEU A 170 4.84 -5.14 -19.33
CA LEU A 170 5.74 -5.60 -18.27
C LEU A 170 5.16 -6.76 -17.44
N ALA A 171 3.93 -6.62 -16.95
CA ALA A 171 3.33 -7.67 -16.12
C ALA A 171 3.02 -8.92 -16.94
N LYS A 172 2.63 -8.76 -18.21
CA LYS A 172 2.45 -9.87 -19.13
C LYS A 172 3.76 -10.66 -19.29
N ALA A 173 4.86 -9.96 -19.58
CA ALA A 173 6.17 -10.58 -19.72
C ALA A 173 6.62 -11.26 -18.40
N ILE A 174 6.48 -10.60 -17.25
CA ILE A 174 6.78 -11.22 -15.95
C ILE A 174 5.99 -12.52 -15.79
N SER A 175 4.68 -12.50 -16.07
CA SER A 175 3.82 -13.68 -15.94
C SER A 175 4.27 -14.83 -16.84
N GLU A 176 4.60 -14.53 -18.10
CA GLU A 176 5.05 -15.52 -19.09
C GLU A 176 6.40 -16.16 -18.69
N TYR A 177 7.38 -15.34 -18.29
CA TYR A 177 8.71 -15.86 -17.91
C TYR A 177 8.73 -16.58 -16.56
N THR A 178 7.96 -16.09 -15.58
CA THR A 178 7.96 -16.70 -14.23
C THR A 178 6.95 -17.83 -14.06
N GLN A 179 6.03 -18.01 -15.02
CA GLN A 179 4.89 -18.92 -14.92
C GLN A 179 4.08 -18.65 -13.63
N THR A 180 4.00 -17.38 -13.24
CA THR A 180 3.27 -16.90 -12.07
C THR A 180 2.43 -15.69 -12.48
N PRO A 181 1.13 -15.66 -12.18
CA PRO A 181 0.29 -14.54 -12.59
C PRO A 181 0.82 -13.21 -12.03
N ALA A 182 0.87 -12.18 -12.86
CA ALA A 182 1.37 -10.87 -12.50
C ALA A 182 0.43 -9.75 -12.95
N ILE A 183 0.35 -8.68 -12.18
CA ILE A 183 -0.39 -7.45 -12.51
C ILE A 183 0.41 -6.21 -12.15
N LEU A 184 0.08 -5.10 -12.84
CA LEU A 184 0.46 -3.75 -12.44
C LEU A 184 -0.58 -3.14 -11.50
N VAL A 185 -0.12 -2.28 -10.61
CA VAL A 185 -0.98 -1.48 -9.72
C VAL A 185 -0.40 -0.07 -9.56
N HIS A 186 -1.25 0.90 -9.32
CA HIS A 186 -0.78 2.26 -9.00
C HIS A 186 -0.08 2.27 -7.64
N SER A 187 1.12 2.90 -7.55
CA SER A 187 1.89 2.99 -6.30
C SER A 187 1.09 3.59 -5.15
N MET A 188 0.28 4.62 -5.41
CA MET A 188 -0.59 5.23 -4.39
C MET A 188 -1.60 4.21 -3.83
N ARG A 189 -2.24 3.43 -4.69
CA ARG A 189 -3.13 2.35 -4.26
C ARG A 189 -2.39 1.32 -3.40
N ALA A 190 -1.20 0.92 -3.83
CA ALA A 190 -0.39 -0.03 -3.08
C ALA A 190 -0.05 0.47 -1.67
N MET A 191 0.35 1.74 -1.54
CA MET A 191 0.66 2.36 -0.24
C MET A 191 -0.58 2.41 0.68
N VAL A 192 -1.73 2.79 0.15
CA VAL A 192 -2.99 2.82 0.90
C VAL A 192 -3.40 1.42 1.35
N GLU A 193 -3.27 0.41 0.48
CA GLU A 193 -3.57 -0.98 0.87
C GLU A 193 -2.62 -1.50 1.94
N ALA A 194 -1.34 -1.06 1.95
CA ALA A 194 -0.43 -1.37 3.04
C ALA A 194 -0.91 -0.81 4.39
N GLU A 195 -1.37 0.45 4.43
CA GLU A 195 -1.95 1.05 5.64
C GLU A 195 -3.16 0.25 6.12
N GLN A 196 -4.09 -0.08 5.23
CA GLN A 196 -5.28 -0.86 5.56
C GLN A 196 -4.96 -2.29 6.01
N TRP A 197 -3.87 -2.86 5.53
CA TRP A 197 -3.50 -4.25 5.83
C TRP A 197 -2.63 -4.38 7.08
N PHE A 198 -1.60 -3.51 7.23
CA PHE A 198 -0.53 -3.72 8.18
C PHE A 198 -0.45 -2.68 9.32
N ALA A 199 -1.19 -1.55 9.23
CA ALA A 199 -1.13 -0.51 10.26
C ALA A 199 -1.95 -0.84 11.53
N GLY A 200 -2.63 -2.00 11.58
CA GLY A 200 -3.29 -2.52 12.79
C GLY A 200 -4.57 -1.79 13.21
N GLU A 201 -4.99 -0.77 12.49
CA GLU A 201 -6.22 -0.04 12.76
C GLU A 201 -7.30 -0.34 11.71
N ASP A 202 -8.54 -0.41 12.14
CA ASP A 202 -9.72 -0.54 11.26
C ASP A 202 -10.04 0.82 10.63
N GLN A 203 -9.12 1.31 9.79
CA GLN A 203 -9.18 2.63 9.18
C GLN A 203 -10.13 2.62 7.98
N LYS A 204 -11.40 2.92 8.26
CA LYS A 204 -12.44 2.93 7.23
C LYS A 204 -12.40 4.17 6.35
N SER A 205 -12.02 5.34 6.92
CA SER A 205 -12.01 6.61 6.19
C SER A 205 -10.83 7.48 6.64
N PHE A 206 -9.94 7.81 5.69
CA PHE A 206 -8.77 8.66 5.93
C PHE A 206 -8.23 9.23 4.62
N LEU A 207 -7.54 10.34 4.69
CA LEU A 207 -6.71 10.85 3.61
C LEU A 207 -5.27 10.34 3.81
N TYR A 208 -4.74 9.58 2.87
CA TYR A 208 -3.33 9.19 2.85
C TYR A 208 -2.56 10.13 1.95
N VAL A 209 -1.46 10.68 2.45
CA VAL A 209 -0.52 11.52 1.68
C VAL A 209 0.87 10.93 1.74
N ASN A 210 1.40 10.54 0.59
CA ASN A 210 2.80 10.20 0.46
C ASN A 210 3.61 11.48 0.28
N TRP A 211 4.31 11.89 1.34
CA TRP A 211 5.27 13.00 1.33
C TRP A 211 6.68 12.44 1.18
N GLY A 212 7.08 12.21 -0.04
CA GLY A 212 8.34 11.55 -0.41
C GLY A 212 9.11 12.29 -1.49
N GLU A 213 9.84 11.55 -2.33
CA GLU A 213 10.53 12.10 -3.51
C GLU A 213 9.56 12.88 -4.39
N HIS A 214 8.38 12.30 -4.64
CA HIS A 214 7.20 12.95 -5.22
C HIS A 214 6.09 12.99 -4.16
N ILE A 215 5.13 13.89 -4.36
CA ILE A 215 3.99 14.02 -3.46
C ILE A 215 2.73 13.53 -4.17
N SER A 216 2.01 12.64 -3.51
CA SER A 216 0.74 12.11 -4.00
C SER A 216 -0.22 11.85 -2.83
N GLY A 217 -1.51 11.74 -3.09
CA GLY A 217 -2.50 11.49 -2.06
C GLY A 217 -3.71 10.73 -2.60
N ALA A 218 -4.39 10.00 -1.73
CA ALA A 218 -5.66 9.36 -2.02
C ALA A 218 -6.55 9.35 -0.77
N LEU A 219 -7.84 9.48 -0.99
CA LEU A 219 -8.85 9.34 0.04
C LEU A 219 -9.26 7.88 0.14
N VAL A 220 -9.37 7.37 1.34
CA VAL A 220 -10.12 6.15 1.64
C VAL A 220 -11.43 6.57 2.27
N GLN A 221 -12.53 6.08 1.73
CA GLN A 221 -13.86 6.29 2.26
C GLN A 221 -14.59 4.96 2.31
N ASP A 222 -15.04 4.57 3.49
CA ASP A 222 -15.69 3.27 3.74
C ASP A 222 -14.91 2.08 3.15
N ASN A 223 -13.60 2.06 3.42
CA ASN A 223 -12.62 1.09 2.89
C ASN A 223 -12.42 1.14 1.36
N THR A 224 -13.06 2.05 0.65
CA THR A 224 -12.88 2.23 -0.79
C THR A 224 -11.86 3.33 -1.08
N ILE A 225 -10.90 3.06 -1.95
CA ILE A 225 -9.90 4.05 -2.37
C ILE A 225 -10.53 4.93 -3.44
N VAL A 226 -10.57 6.22 -3.16
CA VAL A 226 -11.06 7.27 -4.07
C VAL A 226 -9.89 8.17 -4.45
N GLY A 227 -9.75 8.47 -5.73
CA GLY A 227 -8.71 9.39 -6.20
C GLY A 227 -7.29 8.83 -6.18
N GLU A 228 -7.09 7.52 -6.37
CA GLU A 228 -5.75 6.92 -6.50
C GLU A 228 -4.91 7.55 -7.63
N LYS A 229 -5.57 8.21 -8.59
CA LYS A 229 -4.96 8.99 -9.68
C LYS A 229 -4.97 10.49 -9.43
N SER A 230 -5.24 10.94 -8.19
CA SER A 230 -5.25 12.35 -7.83
C SER A 230 -3.88 12.99 -8.10
N ARG A 231 -3.89 14.29 -8.35
CA ARG A 231 -2.68 15.08 -8.54
C ARG A 231 -2.42 15.95 -7.30
N PHE A 232 -2.52 15.37 -6.10
CA PHE A 232 -2.38 16.08 -4.82
C PHE A 232 -1.11 16.94 -4.76
N GLY A 233 0.04 16.41 -5.20
CA GLY A 233 1.31 17.14 -5.23
C GLY A 233 1.32 18.34 -6.18
N HIS A 234 0.32 18.47 -7.06
CA HIS A 234 0.18 19.59 -7.98
C HIS A 234 -0.89 20.59 -7.56
N LEU A 235 -1.39 20.52 -6.32
CA LEU A 235 -2.19 21.59 -5.75
C LEU A 235 -1.37 22.89 -5.73
N PRO A 236 -1.94 24.01 -6.21
CA PRO A 236 -1.26 25.30 -6.18
C PRO A 236 -1.23 25.84 -4.74
N VAL A 237 -0.03 25.96 -4.18
CA VAL A 237 0.20 26.49 -2.82
C VAL A 237 0.98 27.80 -2.85
N ARG A 238 1.48 28.20 -4.02
CA ARG A 238 2.21 29.46 -4.28
C ARG A 238 1.80 30.06 -5.63
N GLN A 239 2.08 31.36 -5.81
CA GLN A 239 1.81 32.05 -7.08
C GLN A 239 2.96 31.92 -8.09
N THR A 240 4.12 31.42 -7.68
CA THR A 240 5.34 31.32 -8.49
C THR A 240 5.99 29.96 -8.37
N GLY A 241 6.92 29.65 -9.26
CA GLY A 241 7.65 28.38 -9.29
C GLY A 241 7.11 27.44 -10.36
N LEU A 242 7.88 27.26 -11.44
CA LEU A 242 7.53 26.32 -12.51
C LEU A 242 7.71 24.88 -12.02
N CYS A 243 6.66 24.09 -12.11
CA CYS A 243 6.69 22.67 -11.77
C CYS A 243 7.12 21.83 -12.99
N ARG A 244 7.73 20.68 -12.73
CA ARG A 244 8.05 19.67 -13.78
C ARG A 244 6.82 19.20 -14.56
N CYS A 245 5.61 19.36 -14.00
CA CYS A 245 4.35 19.07 -14.69
C CYS A 245 3.91 20.17 -15.68
N GLY A 246 4.61 21.30 -15.73
CA GLY A 246 4.26 22.49 -16.52
C GLY A 246 3.37 23.49 -15.80
N GLY A 247 2.80 23.18 -14.63
CA GLY A 247 2.01 24.08 -13.80
C GLY A 247 2.88 25.03 -12.97
N ILE A 248 2.26 26.07 -12.40
CA ILE A 248 2.93 27.09 -11.58
C ILE A 248 2.49 26.92 -10.12
N GLY A 249 3.43 27.02 -9.18
CA GLY A 249 3.16 27.08 -7.75
C GLY A 249 2.71 25.76 -7.12
N CYS A 250 2.94 24.63 -7.78
CA CYS A 250 2.57 23.31 -7.25
C CYS A 250 3.27 23.01 -5.93
N LEU A 251 2.60 22.29 -5.03
CA LEU A 251 3.15 21.82 -3.75
C LEU A 251 4.50 21.12 -3.92
N GLU A 252 4.67 20.29 -4.95
CA GLU A 252 5.92 19.58 -5.22
C GLU A 252 7.12 20.52 -5.40
N THR A 253 6.94 21.72 -5.95
CA THR A 253 8.05 22.67 -6.16
C THR A 253 8.67 23.19 -4.85
N VAL A 254 7.96 23.02 -3.74
CA VAL A 254 8.36 23.51 -2.43
C VAL A 254 8.68 22.36 -1.48
N ALA A 255 7.86 21.34 -1.47
CA ALA A 255 7.82 20.34 -0.41
C ALA A 255 8.27 18.94 -0.85
N ALA A 256 8.38 18.64 -2.15
CA ALA A 256 8.83 17.32 -2.60
C ALA A 256 10.32 17.09 -2.32
N GLY A 257 10.68 15.85 -2.09
CA GLY A 257 12.07 15.45 -1.84
C GLY A 257 13.00 15.83 -2.99
N TRP A 258 12.54 15.69 -4.24
CA TRP A 258 13.32 16.14 -5.41
C TRP A 258 13.59 17.65 -5.41
N ALA A 259 12.60 18.47 -5.05
CA ALA A 259 12.73 19.92 -5.07
C ALA A 259 13.67 20.40 -3.94
N LEU A 260 13.51 19.83 -2.74
CA LEU A 260 14.41 20.10 -1.62
C LEU A 260 15.84 19.67 -1.96
N SER A 261 16.05 18.49 -2.53
CA SER A 261 17.38 18.01 -2.93
C SER A 261 18.02 18.88 -4.00
N GLU A 262 17.29 19.28 -5.04
CA GLU A 262 17.80 20.18 -6.11
C GLU A 262 18.20 21.56 -5.56
N ARG A 263 17.40 22.12 -4.65
CA ARG A 263 17.71 23.41 -4.00
C ARG A 263 19.03 23.41 -3.23
N PHE A 264 19.50 22.22 -2.78
CA PHE A 264 20.73 22.06 -1.99
C PHE A 264 21.72 21.08 -2.64
N ALA A 265 22.00 21.28 -3.92
CA ALA A 265 23.05 20.60 -4.69
C ALA A 265 23.00 19.06 -4.63
N GLY A 266 21.80 18.48 -4.62
CA GLY A 266 21.60 17.03 -4.61
C GLY A 266 21.67 16.36 -3.24
N THR A 267 21.78 17.16 -2.16
CA THR A 267 21.80 16.64 -0.77
C THR A 267 20.50 15.90 -0.46
N SER A 268 20.59 14.73 0.16
CA SER A 268 19.40 13.96 0.51
C SER A 268 18.56 14.67 1.58
N VAL A 269 17.23 14.50 1.54
CA VAL A 269 16.35 15.08 2.59
C VAL A 269 16.72 14.59 3.98
N LYS A 270 17.23 13.36 4.11
CA LYS A 270 17.70 12.81 5.38
C LYS A 270 18.87 13.60 5.93
N ASP A 271 19.80 14.02 5.07
CA ASP A 271 20.98 14.82 5.49
C ASP A 271 20.56 16.28 5.71
N LEU A 272 19.67 16.84 4.88
CA LEU A 272 19.10 18.17 5.09
C LEU A 272 18.40 18.27 6.45
N ALA A 273 17.70 17.22 6.88
CA ALA A 273 17.02 17.17 8.17
C ALA A 273 17.97 17.25 9.39
N GLN A 274 19.26 17.00 9.20
CA GLN A 274 20.30 17.12 10.25
C GLN A 274 21.03 18.47 10.18
N SER A 275 20.77 19.27 9.14
CA SER A 275 21.49 20.54 8.92
C SER A 275 21.02 21.62 9.88
N GLN A 276 21.99 22.44 10.35
CA GLN A 276 21.76 23.66 11.11
C GLN A 276 21.91 24.92 10.25
N ASP A 277 22.15 24.76 8.94
CA ASP A 277 22.23 25.91 8.03
C ASP A 277 20.86 26.64 8.01
N PRO A 278 20.80 27.95 8.32
CA PRO A 278 19.56 28.70 8.35
C PRO A 278 18.75 28.62 7.04
N LYS A 279 19.43 28.53 5.89
CA LYS A 279 18.76 28.40 4.58
C LYS A 279 18.07 27.03 4.44
N VAL A 280 18.69 25.97 4.94
CA VAL A 280 18.10 24.62 4.94
C VAL A 280 16.92 24.56 5.90
N VAL A 281 17.11 25.07 7.13
CA VAL A 281 16.03 25.14 8.14
C VAL A 281 14.83 25.90 7.58
N GLN A 282 15.05 27.06 6.99
CA GLN A 282 13.98 27.85 6.37
C GLN A 282 13.26 27.07 5.24
N ALA A 283 13.98 26.38 4.37
CA ALA A 283 13.39 25.60 3.29
C ALA A 283 12.53 24.45 3.81
N LEU A 284 12.95 23.77 4.89
CA LEU A 284 12.16 22.71 5.51
C LEU A 284 10.93 23.25 6.25
N GLN A 285 11.01 24.45 6.84
CA GLN A 285 9.84 25.16 7.39
C GLN A 285 8.85 25.50 6.28
N GLU A 286 9.32 26.13 5.19
CA GLU A 286 8.49 26.45 4.02
C GLU A 286 7.80 25.19 3.44
N ALA A 287 8.46 24.05 3.43
CA ALA A 287 7.89 22.79 2.98
C ALA A 287 6.78 22.28 3.92
N ALA A 288 7.00 22.40 5.24
CA ALA A 288 5.98 22.02 6.24
C ALA A 288 4.74 22.92 6.15
N GLU A 289 4.93 24.23 6.02
CA GLU A 289 3.85 25.21 5.82
C GLU A 289 3.04 24.92 4.55
N ALA A 290 3.72 24.73 3.43
CA ALA A 290 3.09 24.44 2.15
C ALA A 290 2.27 23.12 2.21
N MET A 291 2.78 22.11 2.90
CA MET A 291 2.04 20.88 3.14
C MET A 291 0.80 21.14 4.01
N GLY A 292 0.90 21.94 5.07
CA GLY A 292 -0.23 22.35 5.89
C GLY A 292 -1.36 23.01 5.08
N ILE A 293 -1.00 23.92 4.18
CA ILE A 293 -1.95 24.58 3.26
C ILE A 293 -2.64 23.56 2.34
N ALA A 294 -1.87 22.64 1.75
CA ALA A 294 -2.41 21.60 0.89
C ALA A 294 -3.37 20.67 1.62
N LEU A 295 -3.03 20.28 2.85
CA LEU A 295 -3.90 19.45 3.70
C LEU A 295 -5.20 20.17 4.07
N THR A 296 -5.16 21.49 4.31
CA THR A 296 -6.35 22.31 4.53
C THR A 296 -7.31 22.24 3.35
N SER A 297 -6.80 22.44 2.14
CA SER A 297 -7.60 22.37 0.91
C SER A 297 -8.19 20.97 0.70
N ALA A 298 -7.37 19.94 0.90
CA ALA A 298 -7.81 18.56 0.72
C ALA A 298 -8.85 18.13 1.75
N SER A 299 -8.67 18.46 3.03
CA SER A 299 -9.63 18.10 4.09
C SER A 299 -10.97 18.83 3.91
N ALA A 300 -10.95 20.09 3.44
CA ALA A 300 -12.15 20.86 3.14
C ALA A 300 -13.00 20.22 2.03
N ILE A 301 -12.36 19.60 1.05
CA ILE A 301 -13.06 18.92 -0.06
C ILE A 301 -13.51 17.51 0.34
N THR A 302 -12.67 16.77 1.06
CA THR A 302 -12.89 15.35 1.32
C THR A 302 -13.70 15.07 2.58
N GLY A 303 -13.68 16.00 3.57
CA GLY A 303 -14.28 15.75 4.87
C GLY A 303 -13.70 14.52 5.58
N CYS A 304 -12.43 14.20 5.36
CA CYS A 304 -11.80 13.03 5.95
C CYS A 304 -11.74 13.11 7.49
N ASN A 305 -11.74 11.97 8.15
CA ASN A 305 -11.71 11.90 9.61
C ASN A 305 -10.29 11.80 10.18
N LYS A 306 -9.30 11.54 9.35
CA LYS A 306 -7.89 11.36 9.72
C LYS A 306 -7.01 11.63 8.50
N ILE A 307 -5.83 12.16 8.72
CA ILE A 307 -4.81 12.35 7.70
C ILE A 307 -3.58 11.53 8.09
N ILE A 308 -3.11 10.69 7.19
CA ILE A 308 -1.93 9.84 7.40
C ILE A 308 -0.81 10.30 6.45
N LEU A 309 0.34 10.65 7.01
CA LEU A 309 1.52 11.07 6.27
C LEU A 309 2.49 9.89 6.15
N GLY A 310 2.70 9.40 4.94
CA GLY A 310 3.75 8.45 4.57
C GLY A 310 4.86 9.11 3.75
N GLY A 311 5.84 8.31 3.33
CA GLY A 311 6.96 8.77 2.51
C GLY A 311 8.15 9.30 3.30
N GLY A 312 9.32 9.38 2.65
CA GLY A 312 10.59 9.68 3.32
C GLY A 312 10.69 11.08 3.92
N VAL A 313 10.02 12.08 3.32
CA VAL A 313 10.01 13.46 3.84
C VAL A 313 9.15 13.57 5.10
N SER A 314 8.12 12.75 5.26
CA SER A 314 7.32 12.71 6.50
C SER A 314 8.12 12.29 7.74
N ASN A 315 9.33 11.74 7.56
CA ASN A 315 10.27 11.40 8.64
C ASN A 315 11.13 12.58 9.12
N LEU A 316 10.88 13.81 8.66
CA LEU A 316 11.50 15.01 9.20
C LEU A 316 11.35 15.08 10.72
N PRO A 317 12.27 15.76 11.46
CA PRO A 317 12.15 15.98 12.89
C PRO A 317 10.77 16.48 13.32
N ASP A 318 10.35 16.11 14.54
CA ASP A 318 8.98 16.34 15.03
C ASP A 318 8.55 17.81 15.01
N HIS A 319 9.49 18.74 15.21
CA HIS A 319 9.17 20.18 15.17
C HIS A 319 8.64 20.65 13.80
N TYR A 320 9.08 20.05 12.67
CA TYR A 320 8.54 20.36 11.34
C TYR A 320 7.13 19.79 11.16
N ILE A 321 6.85 18.61 11.74
CA ILE A 321 5.50 18.05 11.72
C ILE A 321 4.56 18.84 12.62
N SER A 322 5.05 19.32 13.78
CA SER A 322 4.30 20.21 14.65
C SER A 322 3.98 21.54 13.95
N LEU A 323 4.93 22.10 13.21
CA LEU A 323 4.74 23.31 12.43
C LEU A 323 3.65 23.09 11.35
N LEU A 324 3.72 21.98 10.59
CA LEU A 324 2.69 21.60 9.63
C LEU A 324 1.32 21.51 10.29
N GLN A 325 1.21 20.86 11.47
CA GLN A 325 -0.04 20.73 12.21
C GLN A 325 -0.58 22.09 12.67
N GLN A 326 0.29 23.00 13.13
CA GLN A 326 -0.10 24.37 13.48
C GLN A 326 -0.67 25.11 12.28
N TYR A 327 0.01 25.06 11.14
CA TYR A 327 -0.49 25.67 9.89
C TYR A 327 -1.83 25.09 9.45
N TYR A 328 -1.98 23.77 9.51
CA TYR A 328 -3.24 23.10 9.22
C TYR A 328 -4.36 23.61 10.14
N GLN A 329 -4.15 23.63 11.45
CA GLN A 329 -5.15 24.06 12.43
C GLN A 329 -5.54 25.53 12.31
N GLN A 330 -4.58 26.41 12.00
CA GLN A 330 -4.81 27.86 11.86
C GLN A 330 -5.59 28.22 10.60
N HIS A 331 -5.46 27.45 9.52
CA HIS A 331 -6.02 27.81 8.22
C HIS A 331 -7.20 26.95 7.78
N THR A 332 -7.51 25.87 8.52
CA THR A 332 -8.64 25.01 8.20
C THR A 332 -9.94 25.54 8.83
N HIS A 333 -11.07 25.10 8.29
CA HIS A 333 -12.37 25.41 8.90
C HIS A 333 -12.45 24.84 10.32
N HIS A 334 -13.02 25.55 11.28
CA HIS A 334 -13.02 25.18 12.69
C HIS A 334 -13.55 23.76 12.96
N SER A 335 -14.51 23.26 12.19
CA SER A 335 -15.04 21.90 12.33
C SER A 335 -14.02 20.80 11.92
N LEU A 336 -12.98 21.15 11.18
CA LEU A 336 -11.94 20.25 10.69
C LEU A 336 -10.61 20.39 11.45
N ALA A 337 -10.50 21.42 12.32
CA ALA A 337 -9.24 21.73 13.02
C ALA A 337 -8.73 20.60 13.92
N ASN A 338 -9.63 19.75 14.41
CA ASN A 338 -9.32 18.63 15.30
C ASN A 338 -9.06 17.30 14.55
N ILE A 339 -9.07 17.30 13.21
CA ILE A 339 -8.73 16.10 12.43
C ILE A 339 -7.26 15.74 12.71
N PRO A 340 -6.98 14.51 13.19
CA PRO A 340 -5.62 14.12 13.51
C PRO A 340 -4.78 13.97 12.23
N VAL A 341 -3.64 14.65 12.21
CA VAL A 341 -2.58 14.48 11.20
C VAL A 341 -1.48 13.64 11.84
N VAL A 342 -1.33 12.41 11.38
CA VAL A 342 -0.40 11.44 11.98
C VAL A 342 0.56 10.87 10.94
N ARG A 343 1.73 10.43 11.38
CA ARG A 343 2.64 9.66 10.54
C ARG A 343 2.14 8.23 10.37
N SER A 344 2.39 7.66 9.21
CA SER A 344 2.22 6.23 8.97
C SER A 344 3.04 5.41 9.97
N GLN A 345 2.42 4.42 10.58
CA GLN A 345 3.10 3.46 11.45
C GLN A 345 4.04 2.53 10.65
N LEU A 346 3.82 2.41 9.36
CA LEU A 346 4.66 1.58 8.47
C LEU A 346 6.01 2.23 8.17
N LYS A 347 6.15 3.56 8.35
CA LYS A 347 7.37 4.33 8.04
C LYS A 347 7.86 4.03 6.61
N ASP A 348 9.15 3.71 6.46
CA ASP A 348 9.76 3.36 5.16
C ASP A 348 9.28 2.00 4.61
N ARG A 349 8.48 1.24 5.38
CA ARG A 349 7.95 -0.05 4.95
C ARG A 349 6.70 0.06 4.07
N SER A 350 6.05 1.22 4.01
CA SER A 350 4.83 1.41 3.19
C SER A 350 5.05 1.05 1.73
N THR A 351 6.18 1.45 1.17
CA THR A 351 6.57 1.12 -0.22
C THR A 351 6.88 -0.36 -0.40
N VAL A 352 7.62 -0.95 0.54
CA VAL A 352 8.01 -2.36 0.50
C VAL A 352 6.79 -3.28 0.66
N LEU A 353 5.87 -2.91 1.54
CA LEU A 353 4.67 -3.69 1.86
C LEU A 353 3.49 -3.37 0.93
N GLY A 354 3.52 -2.27 0.19
CA GLY A 354 2.41 -1.86 -0.65
C GLY A 354 2.08 -2.87 -1.73
N SER A 355 3.04 -3.25 -2.54
CA SER A 355 2.87 -4.27 -3.57
C SER A 355 2.57 -5.66 -2.97
N VAL A 356 3.10 -5.97 -1.79
CA VAL A 356 2.78 -7.20 -1.04
C VAL A 356 1.31 -7.20 -0.61
N ALA A 357 0.81 -6.09 -0.03
CA ALA A 357 -0.59 -5.98 0.39
C ALA A 357 -1.56 -6.23 -0.77
N VAL A 358 -1.30 -5.59 -1.92
CA VAL A 358 -2.11 -5.82 -3.14
C VAL A 358 -2.02 -7.28 -3.62
N ALA A 359 -0.83 -7.89 -3.57
CA ALA A 359 -0.66 -9.27 -3.97
C ALA A 359 -1.42 -10.24 -3.05
N LEU A 360 -1.37 -10.03 -1.74
CA LEU A 360 -2.14 -10.79 -0.75
C LEU A 360 -3.64 -10.62 -0.98
N ASP A 361 -4.10 -9.38 -1.18
CA ASP A 361 -5.51 -9.13 -1.47
C ASP A 361 -5.95 -9.82 -2.76
N ARG A 362 -5.23 -9.61 -3.85
CA ARG A 362 -5.61 -10.09 -5.19
C ARG A 362 -5.62 -11.61 -5.30
N TRP A 363 -4.59 -12.27 -4.77
CA TRP A 363 -4.32 -13.67 -5.05
C TRP A 363 -4.73 -14.64 -3.94
N VAL A 364 -4.98 -14.12 -2.72
CA VAL A 364 -5.25 -14.97 -1.55
C VAL A 364 -6.56 -14.59 -0.86
N PHE A 365 -6.66 -13.34 -0.39
CA PHE A 365 -7.72 -12.95 0.55
C PHE A 365 -8.94 -12.30 -0.11
N GLN A 366 -8.78 -11.70 -1.29
CA GLN A 366 -9.83 -11.06 -2.10
C GLN A 366 -10.77 -10.15 -1.29
N ARG A 367 -10.19 -9.36 -0.36
CA ARG A 367 -10.94 -8.50 0.58
C ARG A 367 -11.82 -7.50 -0.13
N ARG A 368 -11.35 -6.90 -1.23
CA ARG A 368 -12.14 -5.94 -2.01
C ARG A 368 -13.38 -6.59 -2.62
N MET A 369 -13.27 -7.81 -3.11
CA MET A 369 -14.43 -8.56 -3.61
C MET A 369 -15.45 -8.77 -2.49
N LEU A 370 -14.98 -9.11 -1.27
CA LEU A 370 -15.86 -9.25 -0.10
C LEU A 370 -16.53 -7.93 0.28
N GLN A 371 -15.81 -6.81 0.26
CA GLN A 371 -16.35 -5.49 0.59
C GLN A 371 -17.42 -5.05 -0.40
N THR A 372 -17.18 -5.22 -1.71
CA THR A 372 -18.16 -4.90 -2.75
C THR A 372 -19.43 -5.74 -2.62
N MET A 373 -19.30 -7.01 -2.23
CA MET A 373 -20.46 -7.92 -2.07
C MET A 373 -21.23 -7.71 -0.76
N GLN A 374 -20.62 -7.12 0.27
CA GLN A 374 -21.26 -6.80 1.55
C GLN A 374 -21.91 -5.41 1.57
N GLY A 375 -21.50 -4.52 0.68
CA GLY A 375 -22.10 -3.18 0.50
C GLY A 375 -23.30 -3.15 -0.44
N LEU A 376 -23.69 -4.31 -0.95
CA LEU A 376 -24.92 -4.55 -1.70
C LEU A 376 -25.96 -5.20 -0.77
#